data_7830ecf783e45b21b184e14954ae259e
#
_entry.id   7830ecf783e45b21b184e14954ae259e
#
_cell.length_a   1.000
_cell.length_b   1.000
_cell.length_c   1.000
_cell.angle_alpha   90.00
_cell.angle_beta   90.00
_cell.angle_gamma   90.00
#
_symmetry.space_group_name_H-M   'P 1'
#
loop_
_entity.id
_entity.type
_entity.pdbx_description
1 polymer ?
#
loop_
_entity_poly.entity_id
_entity_poly.type
_entity_poly.pdbx_seq_one_letter_code
_entity_poly.pdbx_strand_id
1 'polypeptide(L)'
;MSHSAKYTEDFKAVNAQMYAEGTRVLTMGFYDPNFHGYDWKGLVNKYKPLALKASTAQDYSFVFNQLFGQLNASHMGYRAGTPERTNSDNIGLLGIEVRNTSKGAEVLYVLDNSVADKSKVSIQEGDVITKVNNQKLNKNTNFYSLLKNTRGDEILLTLSNGSEVIARTSGSLRTLQYEACVSSRKKLVDKFSNGKLGYIHIQGMNAPSFE
;
A
#
# COMPACT_ATOMS: atom_id res chain seq x y z
N MET A 1 19.54 2.93 29.36
CA MET A 1 19.82 1.52 28.94
C MET A 1 18.51 0.86 28.62
N SER A 2 18.32 0.35 27.39
CA SER A 2 17.15 -0.43 27.05
C SER A 2 17.45 -1.90 27.36
N HIS A 3 16.59 -2.53 28.15
CA HIS A 3 16.66 -3.97 28.42
C HIS A 3 15.64 -4.67 27.53
N SER A 4 16.07 -5.68 26.80
CA SER A 4 15.17 -6.58 26.07
C SER A 4 15.19 -7.94 26.74
N ALA A 5 14.01 -8.47 27.07
CA ALA A 5 13.83 -9.82 27.56
C ALA A 5 13.09 -10.64 26.50
N LYS A 6 13.58 -11.86 26.25
CA LYS A 6 12.84 -12.84 25.43
C LYS A 6 11.88 -13.59 26.35
N TYR A 7 10.61 -13.64 25.98
CA TYR A 7 9.61 -14.47 26.64
C TYR A 7 8.87 -15.32 25.61
N THR A 8 8.33 -16.44 26.05
CA THR A 8 7.50 -17.30 25.21
C THR A 8 6.04 -17.02 25.52
N GLU A 9 5.26 -16.73 24.51
CA GLU A 9 3.84 -16.43 24.63
C GLU A 9 3.02 -17.56 24.02
N ASP A 10 2.01 -18.05 24.76
CA ASP A 10 0.99 -18.94 24.20
C ASP A 10 -0.01 -18.11 23.42
N PHE A 11 0.20 -18.03 22.12
CA PHE A 11 -0.61 -17.23 21.22
C PHE A 11 -2.09 -17.63 21.24
N LYS A 12 -2.39 -18.90 21.44
CA LYS A 12 -3.78 -19.39 21.54
C LYS A 12 -4.46 -18.92 22.82
N ALA A 13 -3.74 -18.96 23.94
CA ALA A 13 -4.25 -18.46 25.22
C ALA A 13 -4.48 -16.95 25.18
N VAL A 14 -3.55 -16.21 24.58
CA VAL A 14 -3.66 -14.75 24.37
C VAL A 14 -4.85 -14.42 23.49
N ASN A 15 -5.03 -15.10 22.36
CA ASN A 15 -6.19 -14.92 21.47
C ASN A 15 -7.51 -15.18 22.21
N ALA A 16 -7.55 -16.21 23.05
CA ALA A 16 -8.74 -16.52 23.83
C ALA A 16 -9.08 -15.42 24.83
N GLN A 17 -8.07 -14.89 25.53
CA GLN A 17 -8.24 -13.78 26.46
C GLN A 17 -8.67 -12.49 25.74
N MET A 18 -7.97 -12.11 24.66
CA MET A 18 -8.32 -10.92 23.88
C MET A 18 -9.75 -11.01 23.33
N TYR A 19 -10.17 -12.20 22.87
CA TYR A 19 -11.53 -12.40 22.36
C TYR A 19 -12.57 -12.24 23.46
N ALA A 20 -12.36 -12.85 24.62
CA ALA A 20 -13.26 -12.74 25.76
C ALA A 20 -13.39 -11.29 26.25
N GLU A 21 -12.25 -10.60 26.42
CA GLU A 21 -12.24 -9.20 26.87
C GLU A 21 -12.87 -8.26 25.84
N GLY A 22 -12.50 -8.35 24.56
CA GLY A 22 -13.05 -7.47 23.53
C GLY A 22 -14.55 -7.65 23.35
N THR A 23 -15.04 -8.89 23.35
CA THR A 23 -16.49 -9.15 23.27
C THR A 23 -17.22 -8.72 24.55
N ARG A 24 -16.60 -8.86 25.72
CA ARG A 24 -17.15 -8.37 26.99
C ARG A 24 -17.29 -6.84 26.98
N VAL A 25 -16.24 -6.12 26.57
CA VAL A 25 -16.27 -4.64 26.48
C VAL A 25 -17.41 -4.19 25.58
N LEU A 26 -17.58 -4.82 24.42
CA LEU A 26 -18.69 -4.47 23.53
C LEU A 26 -20.05 -4.83 24.11
N THR A 27 -20.18 -5.99 24.75
CA THR A 27 -21.43 -6.38 25.39
C THR A 27 -21.89 -5.38 26.46
N MET A 28 -20.93 -4.75 27.15
CA MET A 28 -21.23 -3.79 28.23
C MET A 28 -21.31 -2.35 27.74
N GLY A 29 -20.64 -2.01 26.67
CA GLY A 29 -20.43 -0.62 26.25
C GLY A 29 -20.98 -0.26 24.86
N PHE A 30 -21.60 -1.20 24.15
CA PHE A 30 -22.20 -0.85 22.86
C PHE A 30 -23.40 0.10 23.09
N TYR A 31 -23.47 1.15 22.29
CA TYR A 31 -24.44 2.23 22.52
C TYR A 31 -25.92 1.83 22.32
N ASP A 32 -26.17 0.78 21.52
CA ASP A 32 -27.50 0.20 21.34
C ASP A 32 -27.58 -1.15 22.09
N PRO A 33 -28.39 -1.26 23.16
CA PRO A 33 -28.51 -2.49 23.94
C PRO A 33 -29.06 -3.67 23.14
N ASN A 34 -29.73 -3.41 22.02
CA ASN A 34 -30.26 -4.44 21.13
C ASN A 34 -29.32 -4.78 19.97
N PHE A 35 -28.11 -4.23 19.93
CA PHE A 35 -27.11 -4.47 18.88
C PHE A 35 -27.69 -4.33 17.47
N HIS A 36 -28.50 -3.27 17.22
CA HIS A 36 -29.21 -3.03 15.96
C HIS A 36 -30.12 -4.21 15.52
N GLY A 37 -30.59 -5.00 16.46
CA GLY A 37 -31.42 -6.19 16.22
C GLY A 37 -30.63 -7.46 15.85
N TYR A 38 -29.31 -7.42 15.89
CA TYR A 38 -28.48 -8.60 15.63
C TYR A 38 -28.39 -9.50 16.88
N ASP A 39 -28.36 -10.81 16.66
CA ASP A 39 -28.03 -11.79 17.69
C ASP A 39 -26.54 -11.73 18.05
N TRP A 40 -26.20 -10.76 18.91
CA TRP A 40 -24.80 -10.55 19.33
C TRP A 40 -24.18 -11.79 19.94
N LYS A 41 -24.92 -12.51 20.79
CA LYS A 41 -24.43 -13.74 21.43
C LYS A 41 -24.14 -14.85 20.39
N GLY A 42 -25.03 -15.01 19.43
CA GLY A 42 -24.84 -15.94 18.32
C GLY A 42 -23.63 -15.58 17.47
N LEU A 43 -23.46 -14.28 17.16
CA LEU A 43 -22.30 -13.79 16.43
C LEU A 43 -20.98 -14.04 17.18
N VAL A 44 -20.91 -13.73 18.47
CA VAL A 44 -19.75 -14.01 19.32
C VAL A 44 -19.40 -15.49 19.29
N ASN A 45 -20.39 -16.39 19.43
CA ASN A 45 -20.16 -17.83 19.39
C ASN A 45 -19.69 -18.33 18.01
N LYS A 46 -20.23 -17.75 16.94
CA LYS A 46 -19.84 -18.08 15.55
C LYS A 46 -18.39 -17.74 15.24
N TYR A 47 -17.92 -16.56 15.65
CA TYR A 47 -16.58 -16.09 15.33
C TYR A 47 -15.49 -16.57 16.29
N LYS A 48 -15.85 -16.98 17.51
CA LYS A 48 -14.91 -17.45 18.52
C LYS A 48 -13.95 -18.54 18.01
N PRO A 49 -14.41 -19.67 17.43
CA PRO A 49 -13.51 -20.72 16.98
C PRO A 49 -12.56 -20.27 15.86
N LEU A 50 -12.95 -19.30 15.05
CA LEU A 50 -12.10 -18.71 14.01
C LEU A 50 -11.00 -17.86 14.63
N ALA A 51 -11.35 -16.99 15.58
CA ALA A 51 -10.40 -16.14 16.30
C ALA A 51 -9.36 -16.97 17.07
N LEU A 52 -9.77 -18.08 17.71
CA LEU A 52 -8.87 -18.98 18.43
C LEU A 52 -7.93 -19.79 17.53
N LYS A 53 -8.26 -19.93 16.24
CA LYS A 53 -7.41 -20.59 15.23
C LYS A 53 -6.46 -19.62 14.51
N ALA A 54 -6.58 -18.32 14.76
CA ALA A 54 -5.70 -17.34 14.16
C ALA A 54 -4.24 -17.63 14.52
N SER A 55 -3.37 -17.68 13.51
CA SER A 55 -1.95 -18.01 13.66
C SER A 55 -1.07 -16.78 13.80
N THR A 56 -1.58 -15.62 13.41
CA THR A 56 -0.89 -14.33 13.49
C THR A 56 -1.81 -13.27 14.10
N ALA A 57 -1.22 -12.18 14.59
CA ALA A 57 -1.99 -11.02 15.06
C ALA A 57 -2.85 -10.42 13.95
N GLN A 58 -2.41 -10.51 12.70
CA GLN A 58 -3.16 -10.04 11.52
C GLN A 58 -4.39 -10.93 11.26
N ASP A 59 -4.23 -12.25 11.30
CA ASP A 59 -5.35 -13.19 11.14
C ASP A 59 -6.40 -12.96 12.24
N TYR A 60 -5.93 -12.80 13.47
CA TYR A 60 -6.82 -12.47 14.60
C TYR A 60 -7.56 -11.15 14.35
N SER A 61 -6.83 -10.10 13.97
CA SER A 61 -7.40 -8.78 13.65
C SER A 61 -8.44 -8.86 12.54
N PHE A 62 -8.14 -9.63 11.48
CA PHE A 62 -9.08 -9.85 10.39
C PHE A 62 -10.39 -10.49 10.88
N VAL A 63 -10.30 -11.61 11.60
CA VAL A 63 -11.48 -12.32 12.11
C VAL A 63 -12.28 -11.44 13.08
N PHE A 64 -11.59 -10.71 13.97
CA PHE A 64 -12.25 -9.88 14.96
C PHE A 64 -12.94 -8.66 14.32
N ASN A 65 -12.34 -8.10 13.28
CA ASN A 65 -12.97 -7.02 12.49
C ASN A 65 -14.18 -7.54 11.67
N GLN A 66 -14.16 -8.80 11.22
CA GLN A 66 -15.34 -9.41 10.61
C GLN A 66 -16.51 -9.52 11.59
N LEU A 67 -16.24 -9.85 12.86
CA LEU A 67 -17.26 -9.83 13.90
C LEU A 67 -17.84 -8.42 14.11
N PHE A 68 -16.97 -7.39 14.22
CA PHE A 68 -17.41 -6.01 14.42
C PHE A 68 -18.21 -5.48 13.23
N GLY A 69 -17.81 -5.84 12.02
CA GLY A 69 -18.51 -5.46 10.79
C GLY A 69 -19.96 -5.94 10.73
N GLN A 70 -20.31 -7.01 11.48
CA GLN A 70 -21.70 -7.49 11.54
C GLN A 70 -22.63 -6.50 12.23
N LEU A 71 -22.11 -5.65 13.12
CA LEU A 71 -22.92 -4.68 13.89
C LEU A 71 -23.34 -3.45 13.09
N ASN A 72 -22.85 -3.31 11.85
CA ASN A 72 -23.18 -2.17 10.99
C ASN A 72 -23.03 -0.80 11.70
N ALA A 73 -21.96 -0.66 12.49
CA ALA A 73 -21.62 0.56 13.22
C ALA A 73 -20.33 1.15 12.67
N SER A 74 -20.34 2.47 12.41
CA SER A 74 -19.16 3.18 11.94
C SER A 74 -18.10 3.34 13.05
N HIS A 75 -16.85 3.53 12.64
CA HIS A 75 -15.71 3.76 13.54
C HIS A 75 -15.39 2.63 14.53
N MET A 76 -15.91 1.45 14.32
CA MET A 76 -15.56 0.26 15.09
C MET A 76 -14.48 -0.55 14.39
N GLY A 77 -13.54 -1.06 15.18
CA GLY A 77 -12.50 -1.93 14.67
C GLY A 77 -11.47 -2.27 15.72
N TYR A 78 -10.86 -3.43 15.55
CA TYR A 78 -9.69 -3.87 16.30
C TYR A 78 -8.45 -3.66 15.46
N ARG A 79 -7.42 -3.09 16.03
CA ARG A 79 -6.10 -2.95 15.41
C ARG A 79 -5.10 -3.76 16.21
N ALA A 80 -4.55 -4.78 15.59
CA ALA A 80 -3.39 -5.48 16.14
C ALA A 80 -2.22 -4.49 16.27
N GLY A 81 -1.31 -4.79 17.20
CA GLY A 81 -0.02 -4.09 17.29
C GLY A 81 0.73 -4.13 15.95
N THR A 82 1.78 -3.31 15.85
CA THR A 82 2.61 -3.29 14.65
C THR A 82 3.14 -4.69 14.36
N PRO A 83 2.87 -5.26 13.17
CA PRO A 83 3.36 -6.59 12.84
C PRO A 83 4.90 -6.59 12.87
N GLU A 84 5.47 -7.70 13.35
CA GLU A 84 6.89 -7.92 13.15
C GLU A 84 7.20 -7.81 11.65
N ARG A 85 8.13 -6.93 11.32
CA ARG A 85 8.57 -6.78 9.93
C ARG A 85 9.34 -8.03 9.54
N THR A 86 8.71 -8.86 8.73
CA THR A 86 9.44 -9.84 7.93
C THR A 86 10.32 -9.10 6.92
N ASN A 87 11.32 -9.77 6.38
CA ASN A 87 12.20 -9.18 5.36
C ASN A 87 11.37 -8.55 4.24
N SER A 88 11.43 -7.22 4.13
CA SER A 88 10.83 -6.48 3.02
C SER A 88 11.94 -6.07 2.06
N ASP A 89 11.77 -6.38 0.79
CA ASP A 89 12.65 -5.86 -0.25
C ASP A 89 12.45 -4.35 -0.38
N ASN A 90 13.52 -3.59 -0.19
CA ASN A 90 13.53 -2.17 -0.50
C ASN A 90 13.73 -2.02 -2.01
N ILE A 91 12.70 -1.62 -2.73
CA ILE A 91 12.79 -1.38 -4.18
C ILE A 91 12.93 0.13 -4.42
N GLY A 92 13.93 0.50 -5.21
CA GLY A 92 14.06 1.86 -5.71
C GLY A 92 13.03 2.14 -6.79
N LEU A 93 12.28 3.23 -6.67
CA LEU A 93 11.19 3.59 -7.58
C LEU A 93 11.64 4.71 -8.52
N LEU A 94 11.35 4.55 -9.81
CA LEU A 94 11.69 5.52 -10.86
C LEU A 94 10.48 6.33 -11.32
N GLY A 95 9.28 5.81 -11.11
CA GLY A 95 8.07 6.43 -11.65
C GLY A 95 7.80 6.04 -13.10
N ILE A 96 8.21 4.83 -13.50
CA ILE A 96 7.90 4.26 -14.80
C ILE A 96 7.18 2.93 -14.67
N GLU A 97 6.35 2.62 -15.66
CA GLU A 97 5.83 1.28 -15.89
C GLU A 97 6.50 0.67 -17.10
N VAL A 98 6.87 -0.59 -17.01
CA VAL A 98 7.60 -1.26 -18.08
C VAL A 98 6.99 -2.60 -18.44
N ARG A 99 7.17 -3.00 -19.70
CA ARG A 99 6.86 -4.32 -20.23
C ARG A 99 8.14 -5.01 -20.68
N ASN A 100 8.36 -6.24 -20.24
CA ASN A 100 9.49 -7.02 -20.70
C ASN A 100 9.34 -7.41 -22.18
N THR A 101 10.40 -7.19 -22.96
CA THR A 101 10.50 -7.57 -24.37
C THR A 101 11.78 -8.34 -24.61
N SER A 102 11.94 -8.88 -25.82
CA SER A 102 13.21 -9.54 -26.22
C SER A 102 14.41 -8.58 -26.27
N LYS A 103 14.14 -7.28 -26.39
CA LYS A 103 15.17 -6.22 -26.50
C LYS A 103 15.50 -5.57 -25.15
N GLY A 104 14.70 -5.79 -24.11
CA GLY A 104 14.83 -5.16 -22.81
C GLY A 104 13.48 -4.82 -22.19
N ALA A 105 13.43 -3.81 -21.32
CA ALA A 105 12.21 -3.31 -20.70
C ALA A 105 11.68 -2.06 -21.46
N GLU A 106 10.58 -2.21 -22.15
CA GLU A 106 9.89 -1.13 -22.87
C GLU A 106 9.08 -0.29 -21.88
N VAL A 107 9.28 1.02 -21.89
CA VAL A 107 8.57 1.98 -21.04
C VAL A 107 7.16 2.20 -21.60
N LEU A 108 6.15 1.88 -20.80
CA LEU A 108 4.74 2.04 -21.16
C LEU A 108 4.13 3.33 -20.63
N TYR A 109 4.69 3.85 -19.54
CA TYR A 109 4.19 5.03 -18.86
C TYR A 109 5.32 5.68 -18.06
N VAL A 110 5.31 7.00 -18.03
CA VAL A 110 6.21 7.81 -17.17
C VAL A 110 5.33 8.72 -16.31
N LEU A 111 5.50 8.63 -15.00
CA LEU A 111 4.77 9.45 -14.04
C LEU A 111 5.33 10.86 -14.03
N ASP A 112 4.47 11.84 -14.25
CA ASP A 112 4.80 13.28 -14.23
C ASP A 112 5.56 13.64 -12.94
N ASN A 113 6.60 14.44 -13.07
CA ASN A 113 7.45 14.88 -11.96
C ASN A 113 8.22 13.77 -11.23
N SER A 114 8.22 12.56 -11.73
CA SER A 114 9.04 11.47 -11.20
C SER A 114 10.52 11.66 -11.47
N VAL A 115 11.36 10.79 -10.90
CA VAL A 115 12.81 10.83 -11.14
C VAL A 115 13.17 10.48 -12.59
N ALA A 116 12.37 9.67 -13.26
CA ALA A 116 12.55 9.35 -14.66
C ALA A 116 12.21 10.53 -15.56
N ASP A 117 11.14 11.26 -15.24
CA ASP A 117 10.69 12.45 -15.96
C ASP A 117 11.69 13.62 -15.80
N LYS A 118 12.25 13.81 -14.60
CA LYS A 118 13.19 14.91 -14.27
C LYS A 118 14.66 14.60 -14.55
N SER A 119 14.99 13.42 -15.06
CA SER A 119 16.36 13.06 -15.40
C SER A 119 16.90 13.95 -16.53
N LYS A 120 18.24 14.18 -16.55
CA LYS A 120 18.88 15.03 -17.58
C LYS A 120 18.60 14.54 -19.00
N VAL A 121 18.50 13.22 -19.16
CA VAL A 121 17.99 12.56 -20.37
C VAL A 121 16.63 12.03 -20.01
N SER A 122 15.58 12.73 -20.43
CA SER A 122 14.19 12.34 -20.10
C SER A 122 13.89 10.96 -20.69
N ILE A 123 13.38 10.08 -19.84
CA ILE A 123 12.84 8.78 -20.27
C ILE A 123 11.41 9.03 -20.76
N GLN A 124 11.08 8.48 -21.92
CA GLN A 124 9.77 8.63 -22.54
C GLN A 124 9.06 7.30 -22.75
N GLU A 125 7.76 7.36 -22.94
CA GLU A 125 6.98 6.20 -23.36
C GLU A 125 7.48 5.71 -24.72
N GLY A 126 7.67 4.39 -24.85
CA GLY A 126 8.24 3.73 -26.00
C GLY A 126 9.76 3.53 -25.93
N ASP A 127 10.47 4.19 -25.02
CA ASP A 127 11.88 3.91 -24.80
C ASP A 127 12.09 2.46 -24.34
N VAL A 128 13.21 1.86 -24.73
CA VAL A 128 13.57 0.51 -24.30
C VAL A 128 14.85 0.56 -23.46
N ILE A 129 14.72 0.23 -22.18
CA ILE A 129 15.85 0.09 -21.26
C ILE A 129 16.50 -1.28 -21.50
N THR A 130 17.77 -1.27 -21.88
CA THR A 130 18.55 -2.49 -22.21
C THR A 130 19.43 -2.97 -21.07
N LYS A 131 19.82 -2.04 -20.16
CA LYS A 131 20.65 -2.36 -18.99
C LYS A 131 20.25 -1.53 -17.78
N VAL A 132 20.44 -2.09 -16.59
CA VAL A 132 20.41 -1.40 -15.29
C VAL A 132 21.74 -1.69 -14.59
N ASN A 133 22.51 -0.66 -14.23
CA ASN A 133 23.85 -0.77 -13.63
C ASN A 133 24.74 -1.78 -14.38
N ASN A 134 24.80 -1.67 -15.71
CA ASN A 134 25.50 -2.59 -16.62
C ASN A 134 24.96 -4.03 -16.72
N GLN A 135 23.95 -4.40 -15.94
CA GLN A 135 23.29 -5.71 -16.07
C GLN A 135 22.30 -5.69 -17.23
N LYS A 136 22.48 -6.57 -18.20
CA LYS A 136 21.61 -6.66 -19.38
C LYS A 136 20.21 -7.17 -19.01
N LEU A 137 19.22 -6.52 -19.57
CA LEU A 137 17.83 -6.98 -19.55
C LEU A 137 17.56 -7.90 -20.74
N ASN A 138 16.76 -8.92 -20.51
CA ASN A 138 16.24 -9.82 -21.52
C ASN A 138 14.78 -10.18 -21.19
N LYS A 139 14.15 -10.94 -22.05
CA LYS A 139 12.73 -11.33 -21.90
C LYS A 139 12.41 -11.97 -20.54
N ASN A 140 13.36 -12.68 -19.93
CA ASN A 140 13.17 -13.41 -18.68
C ASN A 140 13.62 -12.62 -17.44
N THR A 141 14.25 -11.46 -17.62
CA THR A 141 14.74 -10.62 -16.51
C THR A 141 13.61 -9.73 -16.01
N ASN A 142 13.22 -9.88 -14.75
CA ASN A 142 12.30 -8.92 -14.14
C ASN A 142 13.04 -7.61 -13.89
N PHE A 143 12.66 -6.56 -14.60
CA PHE A 143 13.23 -5.20 -14.44
C PHE A 143 13.26 -4.75 -12.98
N TYR A 144 12.17 -4.91 -12.26
CA TYR A 144 12.05 -4.46 -10.87
C TYR A 144 12.97 -5.25 -9.91
N SER A 145 13.39 -6.46 -10.27
CA SER A 145 14.33 -7.21 -9.44
C SER A 145 15.72 -6.58 -9.42
N LEU A 146 16.09 -5.84 -10.47
CA LEU A 146 17.35 -5.11 -10.54
C LEU A 146 17.34 -3.80 -9.73
N LEU A 147 16.16 -3.37 -9.26
CA LEU A 147 15.98 -2.19 -8.41
C LEU A 147 15.89 -2.56 -6.92
N LYS A 148 16.09 -3.83 -6.55
CA LYS A 148 16.12 -4.24 -5.15
C LYS A 148 17.28 -3.59 -4.42
N ASN A 149 17.01 -3.11 -3.21
CA ASN A 149 17.96 -2.44 -2.33
C ASN A 149 18.61 -1.18 -2.91
N THR A 150 17.98 -0.55 -3.92
CA THR A 150 18.50 0.69 -4.52
C THR A 150 17.74 1.94 -4.08
N ARG A 151 16.90 1.86 -3.05
CA ARG A 151 16.13 3.00 -2.57
C ARG A 151 17.03 4.16 -2.12
N GLY A 152 16.94 5.28 -2.81
CA GLY A 152 17.74 6.47 -2.55
C GLY A 152 19.10 6.47 -3.25
N ASP A 153 19.46 5.39 -3.93
CA ASP A 153 20.71 5.27 -4.66
C ASP A 153 20.59 5.81 -6.08
N GLU A 154 21.72 6.19 -6.64
CA GLU A 154 21.84 6.49 -8.07
C GLU A 154 22.01 5.19 -8.84
N ILE A 155 21.23 5.04 -9.90
CA ILE A 155 21.33 3.92 -10.84
C ILE A 155 21.60 4.43 -12.25
N LEU A 156 22.29 3.62 -13.02
CA LEU A 156 22.57 3.86 -14.43
C LEU A 156 21.62 3.01 -15.29
N LEU A 157 20.82 3.67 -16.12
CA LEU A 157 19.99 3.02 -17.14
C LEU A 157 20.61 3.23 -18.50
N THR A 158 20.73 2.19 -19.32
CA THR A 158 21.13 2.29 -20.71
C THR A 158 19.92 2.05 -21.61
N LEU A 159 19.60 2.99 -22.46
CA LEU A 159 18.52 2.89 -23.44
C LEU A 159 18.98 2.17 -24.73
N SER A 160 18.04 1.72 -25.55
CA SER A 160 18.34 1.01 -26.81
C SER A 160 19.00 1.91 -27.87
N ASN A 161 18.83 3.22 -27.77
CA ASN A 161 19.50 4.21 -28.63
C ASN A 161 20.95 4.52 -28.18
N GLY A 162 21.45 3.87 -27.13
CA GLY A 162 22.78 4.08 -26.55
C GLY A 162 22.86 5.22 -25.53
N SER A 163 21.78 5.95 -25.27
CA SER A 163 21.76 6.99 -24.24
C SER A 163 21.86 6.39 -22.84
N GLU A 164 22.55 7.10 -21.96
CA GLU A 164 22.70 6.73 -20.55
C GLU A 164 21.97 7.73 -19.66
N VAL A 165 21.19 7.22 -18.74
CA VAL A 165 20.38 7.99 -17.79
C VAL A 165 20.81 7.62 -16.38
N ILE A 166 21.28 8.60 -15.62
CA ILE A 166 21.53 8.46 -14.18
C ILE A 166 20.31 9.00 -13.45
N ALA A 167 19.67 8.16 -12.63
CA ALA A 167 18.51 8.51 -11.85
C ALA A 167 18.68 8.10 -10.39
N ARG A 168 18.39 9.01 -9.47
CA ARG A 168 18.35 8.68 -8.04
C ARG A 168 16.97 8.15 -7.69
N THR A 169 16.88 6.89 -7.31
CA THR A 169 15.61 6.22 -7.04
C THR A 169 14.87 6.82 -5.86
N SER A 170 13.54 6.82 -5.92
CA SER A 170 12.65 7.25 -4.83
C SER A 170 12.23 6.06 -3.94
N GLY A 171 11.90 6.34 -2.69
CA GLY A 171 11.31 5.34 -1.79
C GLY A 171 9.79 5.32 -1.78
N SER A 172 9.14 6.32 -2.39
CA SER A 172 7.68 6.39 -2.49
C SER A 172 7.30 7.30 -3.66
N LEU A 173 6.28 6.89 -4.40
CA LEU A 173 5.66 7.67 -5.46
C LEU A 173 4.23 8.12 -5.09
N ARG A 174 3.80 7.84 -3.87
CA ARG A 174 2.39 8.02 -3.46
C ARG A 174 1.88 9.44 -3.69
N THR A 175 2.67 10.45 -3.34
CA THR A 175 2.28 11.85 -3.54
C THR A 175 2.16 12.20 -5.02
N LEU A 176 3.16 11.85 -5.82
CA LEU A 176 3.14 12.10 -7.26
C LEU A 176 1.98 11.37 -7.96
N GLN A 177 1.72 10.11 -7.59
CA GLN A 177 0.60 9.35 -8.13
C GLN A 177 -0.75 9.98 -7.76
N TYR A 178 -0.87 10.49 -6.54
CA TYR A 178 -2.06 11.21 -6.11
C TYR A 178 -2.26 12.50 -6.91
N GLU A 179 -1.22 13.32 -7.04
CA GLU A 179 -1.25 14.56 -7.80
C GLU A 179 -1.59 14.32 -9.29
N ALA A 180 -0.97 13.31 -9.91
CA ALA A 180 -1.26 12.91 -11.29
C ALA A 180 -2.73 12.45 -11.43
N CYS A 181 -3.24 11.68 -10.47
CA CYS A 181 -4.62 11.23 -10.45
C CYS A 181 -5.61 12.41 -10.37
N VAL A 182 -5.37 13.37 -9.46
CA VAL A 182 -6.22 14.56 -9.30
C VAL A 182 -6.16 15.43 -10.57
N SER A 183 -4.96 15.69 -11.09
CA SER A 183 -4.74 16.47 -12.29
C SER A 183 -5.44 15.88 -13.52
N SER A 184 -5.30 14.56 -13.72
CA SER A 184 -5.95 13.86 -14.85
C SER A 184 -7.48 13.93 -14.78
N ARG A 185 -8.05 13.76 -13.59
CA ARG A 185 -9.51 13.86 -13.37
C ARG A 185 -10.02 15.27 -13.59
N LYS A 186 -9.28 16.28 -13.12
CA LYS A 186 -9.60 17.68 -13.40
C LYS A 186 -9.66 17.94 -14.90
N LYS A 187 -8.63 17.53 -15.66
CA LYS A 187 -8.59 17.66 -17.13
C LYS A 187 -9.79 16.96 -17.80
N LEU A 188 -10.18 15.79 -17.31
CA LEU A 188 -11.35 15.06 -17.84
C LEU A 188 -12.66 15.80 -17.59
N VAL A 189 -12.87 16.30 -16.36
CA VAL A 189 -14.07 17.06 -16.01
C VAL A 189 -14.14 18.34 -16.83
N ASP A 190 -13.04 19.10 -16.94
CA ASP A 190 -12.97 20.31 -17.78
C ASP A 190 -13.33 19.98 -19.23
N LYS A 191 -12.77 18.91 -19.79
CA LYS A 191 -13.03 18.47 -21.18
C LYS A 191 -14.49 18.10 -21.38
N PHE A 192 -15.06 17.25 -20.53
CA PHE A 192 -16.43 16.76 -20.74
C PHE A 192 -17.50 17.78 -20.40
N SER A 193 -17.22 18.72 -19.51
CA SER A 193 -18.15 19.81 -19.16
C SER A 193 -17.99 21.07 -19.99
N ASN A 194 -17.00 21.11 -20.91
CA ASN A 194 -16.59 22.34 -21.61
C ASN A 194 -16.29 23.49 -20.63
N GLY A 195 -15.59 23.16 -19.53
CA GLY A 195 -15.21 24.13 -18.49
C GLY A 195 -16.35 24.60 -17.57
N LYS A 196 -17.54 23.97 -17.64
CA LYS A 196 -18.71 24.38 -16.83
C LYS A 196 -18.70 23.80 -15.42
N LEU A 197 -17.94 22.74 -15.17
CA LEU A 197 -17.85 22.06 -13.87
C LEU A 197 -16.41 22.11 -13.35
N GLY A 198 -16.25 22.40 -12.04
CA GLY A 198 -14.98 22.22 -11.33
C GLY A 198 -14.85 20.82 -10.77
N TYR A 199 -13.60 20.35 -10.62
CA TYR A 199 -13.28 19.10 -9.93
C TYR A 199 -12.48 19.39 -8.67
N ILE A 200 -12.97 18.90 -7.53
CA ILE A 200 -12.28 18.96 -6.23
C ILE A 200 -12.18 17.54 -5.69
N HIS A 201 -11.02 17.19 -5.17
CA HIS A 201 -10.77 15.93 -4.47
C HIS A 201 -10.27 16.23 -3.06
N ILE A 202 -11.07 15.87 -2.06
CA ILE A 202 -10.74 16.01 -0.64
C ILE A 202 -10.05 14.71 -0.21
N GLN A 203 -8.75 14.78 0.07
CA GLN A 203 -7.94 13.60 0.42
C GLN A 203 -8.24 13.10 1.84
N GLY A 204 -8.59 13.98 2.75
CA GLY A 204 -8.89 13.66 4.13
C GLY A 204 -9.82 14.69 4.78
N MET A 205 -10.51 14.28 5.80
CA MET A 205 -11.41 15.16 6.60
C MET A 205 -10.59 15.95 7.64
N ASN A 206 -9.68 16.80 7.17
CA ASN A 206 -8.78 17.60 8.01
C ASN A 206 -8.54 18.98 7.39
N ALA A 207 -8.04 19.94 8.19
CA ALA A 207 -7.82 21.32 7.75
C ALA A 207 -6.94 21.42 6.48
N PRO A 208 -5.80 20.72 6.34
CA PRO A 208 -4.97 20.81 5.14
C PRO A 208 -5.67 20.35 3.84
N SER A 209 -6.80 19.67 3.92
CA SER A 209 -7.56 19.24 2.73
C SER A 209 -8.62 20.27 2.29
N PHE A 210 -8.79 21.36 3.05
CA PHE A 210 -9.71 22.44 2.76
C PHE A 210 -9.03 23.74 2.33
N GLU A 211 -7.70 23.81 2.42
CA GLU A 211 -6.85 24.90 1.95
C GLU A 211 -6.35 24.64 0.52
#